data_d0b82c617301665b20582d4811e08820
#
_entry.id   d0b82c617301665b20582d4811e08820
#
_cell.length_a   1.000
_cell.length_b   1.000
_cell.length_c   1.000
_cell.angle_alpha   90.00
_cell.angle_beta   90.00
_cell.angle_gamma   90.00
#
_symmetry.space_group_name_H-M   'P 1'
#
loop_
_entity.id
_entity.type
_entity.pdbx_description
1 polymer ?
#
loop_
_entity_poly.entity_id
_entity_poly.type
_entity_poly.pdbx_seq_one_letter_code
_entity_poly.pdbx_strand_id
1 'polypeptide(L)'
;MKKLWLLPAALCLISFDADAFLLSPYVGADYNHTSLNFGRQTEDLYADNLNSLGVVAGVKLLGMVSAEGFYQQSEDKSHTVNGYFVDGDAVTNKLKLKAYGIDLVGDVLNLGIVEVLSSIGYGYYDADVSNRVNINGYVSRKNFNEKGNGIRLGLGAQVNPLPSFGIRAMFRYTVTDMDAVKNMKEVTVGIRYYF
;
A
#
# COMPACT_ATOMS: atom_id res chain seq x y z
N MET A 1 -17.95 -2.65 24.95
CA MET A 1 -18.72 -3.01 23.74
C MET A 1 -18.56 -1.88 22.72
N LYS A 2 -17.62 -2.00 21.78
CA LYS A 2 -17.39 -0.99 20.73
C LYS A 2 -18.27 -1.35 19.54
N LYS A 3 -19.22 -0.47 19.24
CA LYS A 3 -20.15 -0.60 18.11
C LYS A 3 -19.35 -0.54 16.81
N LEU A 4 -19.32 -1.65 16.10
CA LEU A 4 -18.80 -1.77 14.73
C LEU A 4 -19.81 -1.01 13.84
N TRP A 5 -19.49 0.22 13.49
CA TRP A 5 -20.20 0.93 12.43
C TRP A 5 -19.74 0.33 11.09
N LEU A 6 -20.46 -0.70 10.64
CA LEU A 6 -20.49 -1.06 9.24
C LEU A 6 -21.14 0.12 8.51
N LEU A 7 -20.32 0.97 7.92
CA LEU A 7 -20.79 1.85 6.86
C LEU A 7 -21.30 0.94 5.75
N PRO A 8 -22.59 1.02 5.38
CA PRO A 8 -23.03 0.44 4.13
C PRO A 8 -22.32 1.26 3.06
N ALA A 9 -21.35 0.65 2.37
CA ALA A 9 -20.95 1.12 1.07
C ALA A 9 -22.20 1.03 0.20
N ALA A 10 -22.95 2.15 0.14
CA ALA A 10 -23.94 2.35 -0.87
C ALA A 10 -23.17 2.32 -2.20
N LEU A 11 -23.07 1.13 -2.79
CA LEU A 11 -22.81 0.98 -4.19
C LEU A 11 -23.97 1.71 -4.88
N CYS A 12 -23.78 2.99 -5.13
CA CYS A 12 -24.52 3.65 -6.18
C CYS A 12 -24.13 2.91 -7.47
N LEU A 13 -24.90 1.90 -7.82
CA LEU A 13 -25.01 1.40 -9.17
C LEU A 13 -25.58 2.56 -10.00
N ILE A 14 -24.70 3.49 -10.35
CA ILE A 14 -25.00 4.46 -11.37
C ILE A 14 -24.94 3.64 -12.66
N SER A 15 -26.12 3.24 -13.14
CA SER A 15 -26.28 2.73 -14.50
C SER A 15 -25.93 3.89 -15.44
N PHE A 16 -24.67 3.97 -15.84
CA PHE A 16 -24.27 4.81 -16.94
C PHE A 16 -24.56 4.04 -18.23
N ASP A 17 -25.79 4.15 -18.74
CA ASP A 17 -26.07 3.99 -20.14
C ASP A 17 -25.49 5.21 -20.87
N ALA A 18 -24.19 5.30 -21.00
CA ALA A 18 -23.53 6.31 -21.80
C ALA A 18 -22.27 5.71 -22.36
N ASP A 19 -22.28 5.56 -23.67
CA ASP A 19 -21.11 5.34 -24.53
C ASP A 19 -19.91 4.71 -23.80
N ALA A 20 -19.94 3.39 -23.66
CA ALA A 20 -18.99 2.55 -22.93
C ALA A 20 -17.50 2.70 -23.33
N PHE A 21 -17.22 3.66 -24.20
CA PHE A 21 -15.88 3.98 -24.71
C PHE A 21 -15.16 5.08 -23.92
N LEU A 22 -15.89 5.91 -23.16
CA LEU A 22 -15.29 7.10 -22.52
C LEU A 22 -14.94 6.92 -21.04
N LEU A 23 -15.70 6.13 -20.31
CA LEU A 23 -15.57 5.96 -18.86
C LEU A 23 -15.80 4.50 -18.48
N SER A 24 -14.81 3.86 -17.90
CA SER A 24 -14.93 2.49 -17.38
C SER A 24 -14.58 2.47 -15.90
N PRO A 25 -15.59 2.50 -15.00
CA PRO A 25 -15.35 2.38 -13.57
C PRO A 25 -14.88 0.95 -13.24
N TYR A 26 -14.05 0.84 -12.21
CA TYR A 26 -13.55 -0.45 -11.74
C TYR A 26 -13.23 -0.42 -10.25
N VAL A 27 -13.18 -1.60 -9.68
CA VAL A 27 -12.69 -1.85 -8.33
C VAL A 27 -11.63 -2.93 -8.36
N GLY A 28 -10.81 -3.00 -7.33
CA GLY A 28 -9.78 -4.02 -7.27
C GLY A 28 -9.31 -4.30 -5.86
N ALA A 29 -8.54 -5.38 -5.74
CA ALA A 29 -7.85 -5.78 -4.54
C ALA A 29 -6.39 -6.06 -4.86
N ASP A 30 -5.50 -5.62 -3.97
CA ASP A 30 -4.05 -5.69 -4.12
C ASP A 30 -3.42 -6.42 -2.94
N TYR A 31 -2.45 -7.26 -3.23
CA TYR A 31 -1.46 -7.74 -2.29
C TYR A 31 -0.15 -7.01 -2.57
N ASN A 32 0.39 -6.35 -1.53
CA ASN A 32 1.59 -5.55 -1.65
C ASN A 32 2.70 -6.12 -0.77
N HIS A 33 3.90 -6.19 -1.31
CA HIS A 33 5.12 -6.43 -0.59
C HIS A 33 5.97 -5.17 -0.62
N THR A 34 6.13 -4.52 0.54
CA THR A 34 6.78 -3.22 0.67
C THR A 34 8.10 -3.38 1.41
N SER A 35 9.20 -2.94 0.80
CA SER A 35 10.51 -2.79 1.44
C SER A 35 10.70 -1.34 1.84
N LEU A 36 10.97 -1.13 3.12
CA LEU A 36 11.17 0.18 3.74
C LEU A 36 12.65 0.48 3.83
N ASN A 37 13.03 1.69 3.48
CA ASN A 37 14.40 2.18 3.70
C ASN A 37 14.38 3.18 4.86
N PHE A 38 14.87 2.73 5.99
CA PHE A 38 15.10 3.55 7.16
C PHE A 38 16.43 4.32 7.00
N GLY A 39 16.52 5.55 7.50
CA GLY A 39 17.78 6.29 7.54
C GLY A 39 18.85 5.53 8.34
N ARG A 40 20.13 5.68 7.99
CA ARG A 40 21.32 4.90 8.44
C ARG A 40 21.45 4.58 9.93
N GLN A 41 20.68 5.20 10.82
CA GLN A 41 20.78 4.99 12.27
C GLN A 41 19.80 3.96 12.83
N THR A 42 18.86 3.42 12.04
CA THR A 42 17.75 2.59 12.53
C THR A 42 17.56 1.30 11.74
N GLU A 43 18.40 1.01 10.74
CA GLU A 43 18.25 -0.15 9.84
C GLU A 43 18.17 -1.51 10.56
N ASP A 44 18.94 -1.70 11.64
CA ASP A 44 19.02 -2.99 12.35
C ASP A 44 17.88 -3.22 13.37
N LEU A 45 17.05 -2.22 13.64
CA LEU A 45 16.06 -2.26 14.72
C LEU A 45 14.65 -2.60 14.24
N TYR A 46 14.35 -2.42 12.96
CA TYR A 46 13.01 -2.58 12.41
C TYR A 46 12.94 -3.64 11.32
N ALA A 47 11.76 -4.19 11.11
CA ALA A 47 11.53 -5.09 9.99
C ALA A 47 11.53 -4.29 8.66
N ASP A 48 12.44 -4.64 7.75
CA ASP A 48 12.62 -3.93 6.47
C ASP A 48 11.49 -4.18 5.47
N ASN A 49 10.73 -5.24 5.67
CA ASN A 49 9.72 -5.68 4.71
C ASN A 49 8.36 -5.87 5.36
N LEU A 50 7.32 -5.36 4.75
CA LEU A 50 5.93 -5.48 5.17
C LEU A 50 5.07 -6.06 4.05
N ASN A 51 4.13 -6.93 4.43
CA ASN A 51 3.07 -7.35 3.53
C ASN A 51 1.80 -6.57 3.88
N SER A 52 1.05 -6.15 2.88
CA SER A 52 -0.21 -5.44 3.06
C SER A 52 -1.27 -5.89 2.08
N LEU A 53 -2.51 -5.80 2.51
CA LEU A 53 -3.67 -5.92 1.65
C LEU A 53 -4.21 -4.52 1.36
N GLY A 54 -4.63 -4.31 0.12
CA GLY A 54 -5.19 -3.05 -0.34
C GLY A 54 -6.46 -3.24 -1.13
N VAL A 55 -7.22 -2.17 -1.22
CA VAL A 55 -8.37 -2.03 -2.12
C VAL A 55 -8.20 -0.78 -2.96
N VAL A 56 -8.67 -0.83 -4.18
CA VAL A 56 -8.67 0.29 -5.11
C VAL A 56 -10.04 0.47 -5.73
N ALA A 57 -10.37 1.72 -6.04
CA ALA A 57 -11.51 2.08 -6.86
C ALA A 57 -11.07 3.16 -7.84
N GLY A 58 -11.43 3.03 -9.10
CA GLY A 58 -10.96 3.93 -10.13
C GLY A 58 -11.90 4.03 -11.32
N VAL A 59 -11.54 4.95 -12.19
CA VAL A 59 -12.22 5.17 -13.47
C VAL A 59 -11.16 5.24 -14.56
N LYS A 60 -11.28 4.39 -15.59
CA LYS A 60 -10.45 4.44 -16.79
C LYS A 60 -11.10 5.39 -17.78
N LEU A 61 -10.35 6.39 -18.26
CA LEU A 61 -10.77 7.44 -19.14
C LEU A 61 -10.20 7.16 -20.55
N LEU A 62 -11.04 7.23 -21.57
CA LEU A 62 -10.64 7.05 -22.97
C LEU A 62 -9.84 5.77 -23.23
N GLY A 63 -9.98 4.76 -22.38
CA GLY A 63 -9.24 3.51 -22.48
C GLY A 63 -7.72 3.62 -22.26
N MET A 64 -7.17 4.79 -21.87
CA MET A 64 -5.72 5.03 -21.81
C MET A 64 -5.22 5.50 -20.43
N VAL A 65 -6.00 6.27 -19.70
CA VAL A 65 -5.60 6.86 -18.41
C VAL A 65 -6.65 6.53 -17.37
N SER A 66 -6.20 6.13 -16.19
CA SER A 66 -7.09 5.87 -15.05
C SER A 66 -6.75 6.78 -13.88
N ALA A 67 -7.77 7.22 -13.16
CA ALA A 67 -7.62 7.80 -11.83
C ALA A 67 -8.08 6.76 -10.81
N GLU A 68 -7.21 6.40 -9.87
CA GLU A 68 -7.47 5.40 -8.82
C GLU A 68 -7.35 6.02 -7.43
N GLY A 69 -8.36 5.81 -6.57
CA GLY A 69 -8.19 5.92 -5.13
C GLY A 69 -7.72 4.58 -4.57
N PHE A 70 -6.76 4.59 -3.66
CA PHE A 70 -6.27 3.37 -3.00
C PHE A 70 -6.33 3.50 -1.47
N TYR A 71 -6.50 2.36 -0.82
CA TYR A 71 -6.29 2.18 0.61
C TYR A 71 -5.57 0.86 0.83
N GLN A 72 -4.51 0.86 1.65
CA GLN A 72 -3.78 -0.34 2.02
C GLN A 72 -3.42 -0.36 3.50
N GLN A 73 -3.34 -1.55 4.07
CA GLN A 73 -2.96 -1.76 5.45
C GLN A 73 -2.07 -3.00 5.56
N SER A 74 -0.91 -2.82 6.20
CA SER A 74 -0.01 -3.94 6.47
C SER A 74 -0.49 -4.79 7.65
N GLU A 75 -0.02 -6.03 7.69
CA GLU A 75 -0.02 -6.84 8.89
C GLU A 75 0.90 -6.25 9.95
N ASP A 76 0.65 -6.58 11.22
CA ASP A 76 1.55 -6.24 12.33
C ASP A 76 2.80 -7.11 12.22
N LYS A 77 3.94 -6.53 11.84
CA LYS A 77 5.20 -7.26 11.79
C LYS A 77 6.04 -6.95 13.01
N SER A 78 6.46 -7.99 13.72
CA SER A 78 7.33 -7.87 14.90
C SER A 78 8.74 -8.36 14.56
N HIS A 79 9.74 -7.58 14.94
CA HIS A 79 11.14 -7.94 14.89
C HIS A 79 11.69 -7.94 16.32
N THR A 80 12.38 -9.04 16.71
CA THR A 80 12.95 -9.17 18.05
C THR A 80 14.46 -9.30 17.91
N VAL A 81 15.20 -8.41 18.57
CA VAL A 81 16.65 -8.44 18.69
C VAL A 81 17.00 -8.81 20.14
N ASN A 82 17.78 -9.87 20.29
CA ASN A 82 18.26 -10.31 21.61
C ASN A 82 19.67 -9.78 21.87
N GLY A 83 19.97 -9.43 23.13
CA GLY A 83 21.33 -9.01 23.54
C GLY A 83 21.73 -7.61 23.08
N TYR A 84 20.78 -6.71 22.87
CA TYR A 84 21.06 -5.35 22.36
C TYR A 84 21.78 -4.47 23.38
N PHE A 85 21.43 -4.55 24.67
CA PHE A 85 22.04 -3.77 25.76
C PHE A 85 22.92 -4.62 26.66
N VAL A 86 22.44 -5.82 27.06
CA VAL A 86 23.14 -6.77 27.94
C VAL A 86 22.69 -8.20 27.58
N ASP A 87 23.51 -9.20 27.83
CA ASP A 87 23.14 -10.61 27.67
C ASP A 87 21.85 -10.93 28.46
N GLY A 88 20.83 -11.40 27.75
CA GLY A 88 19.52 -11.74 28.31
C GLY A 88 18.41 -10.72 28.06
N ASP A 89 18.72 -9.59 27.42
CA ASP A 89 17.72 -8.58 27.04
C ASP A 89 17.06 -8.91 25.70
N ALA A 90 15.78 -8.54 25.57
CA ALA A 90 15.04 -8.63 24.31
C ALA A 90 14.36 -7.30 23.98
N VAL A 91 14.64 -6.81 22.79
CA VAL A 91 13.95 -5.64 22.18
C VAL A 91 13.03 -6.15 21.10
N THR A 92 11.72 -5.98 21.28
CA THR A 92 10.72 -6.34 20.27
C THR A 92 10.09 -5.09 19.70
N ASN A 93 10.26 -4.88 18.41
CA ASN A 93 9.68 -3.77 17.67
C ASN A 93 8.55 -4.28 16.79
N LYS A 94 7.40 -3.65 16.87
CA LYS A 94 6.25 -3.89 15.99
C LYS A 94 6.05 -2.70 15.09
N LEU A 95 5.85 -2.97 13.81
CA LEU A 95 5.58 -1.97 12.78
C LEU A 95 4.28 -2.33 12.06
N LYS A 96 3.42 -1.34 11.92
CA LYS A 96 2.21 -1.38 11.12
C LYS A 96 2.14 -0.14 10.24
N LEU A 97 1.88 -0.33 8.96
CA LEU A 97 1.75 0.74 7.98
C LEU A 97 0.33 0.77 7.42
N LYS A 98 -0.27 1.95 7.40
CA LYS A 98 -1.49 2.24 6.65
C LYS A 98 -1.16 3.31 5.62
N ALA A 99 -1.73 3.20 4.43
CA ALA A 99 -1.60 4.22 3.41
C ALA A 99 -2.90 4.36 2.61
N TYR A 100 -3.16 5.57 2.18
CA TYR A 100 -4.26 5.89 1.27
C TYR A 100 -3.90 7.10 0.40
N GLY A 101 -4.48 7.17 -0.76
CA GLY A 101 -4.17 8.25 -1.69
C GLY A 101 -4.81 8.08 -3.05
N ILE A 102 -4.23 8.75 -4.03
CA ILE A 102 -4.70 8.77 -5.41
C ILE A 102 -3.52 8.49 -6.32
N ASP A 103 -3.72 7.61 -7.31
CA ASP A 103 -2.80 7.32 -8.40
C ASP A 103 -3.43 7.71 -9.74
N LEU A 104 -2.65 8.31 -10.63
CA LEU A 104 -2.94 8.38 -12.05
C LEU A 104 -2.15 7.27 -12.72
N VAL A 105 -2.84 6.41 -13.45
CA VAL A 105 -2.26 5.26 -14.14
C VAL A 105 -2.47 5.43 -15.63
N GLY A 106 -1.39 5.43 -16.40
CA GLY A 106 -1.41 5.54 -17.85
C GLY A 106 -1.00 4.23 -18.52
N ASP A 107 -1.68 3.89 -19.60
CA ASP A 107 -1.32 2.79 -20.47
C ASP A 107 -0.23 3.29 -21.44
N VAL A 108 1.01 2.88 -21.20
CA VAL A 108 2.17 3.26 -22.04
C VAL A 108 2.17 2.48 -23.35
N LEU A 109 1.76 1.22 -23.28
CA LEU A 109 1.67 0.33 -24.44
C LEU A 109 0.52 -0.64 -24.23
N ASN A 110 -0.34 -0.74 -25.25
CA ASN A 110 -1.46 -1.69 -25.27
C ASN A 110 -1.23 -2.71 -26.40
N LEU A 111 -1.07 -3.97 -26.02
CA LEU A 111 -0.85 -5.11 -26.92
C LEU A 111 -2.10 -6.02 -27.00
N GLY A 112 -3.28 -5.45 -26.80
CA GLY A 112 -4.55 -6.17 -26.77
C GLY A 112 -4.86 -6.71 -25.36
N ILE A 113 -4.52 -7.95 -25.10
CA ILE A 113 -4.76 -8.56 -23.76
C ILE A 113 -3.72 -8.13 -22.71
N VAL A 114 -2.60 -7.53 -23.10
CA VAL A 114 -1.52 -7.08 -22.21
C VAL A 114 -1.36 -5.58 -22.34
N GLU A 115 -1.41 -4.89 -21.21
CA GLU A 115 -1.17 -3.46 -21.09
C GLU A 115 0.11 -3.22 -20.28
N VAL A 116 1.01 -2.37 -20.76
CA VAL A 116 2.15 -1.88 -19.98
C VAL A 116 1.75 -0.56 -19.35
N LEU A 117 1.91 -0.47 -18.04
CA LEU A 117 1.38 0.62 -17.24
C LEU A 117 2.50 1.46 -16.63
N SER A 118 2.26 2.77 -16.54
CA SER A 118 3.01 3.68 -15.68
C SER A 118 2.07 4.38 -14.71
N SER A 119 2.55 4.76 -13.55
CA SER A 119 1.74 5.52 -12.61
C SER A 119 2.52 6.62 -11.89
N ILE A 120 1.82 7.67 -11.55
CA ILE A 120 2.24 8.70 -10.62
C ILE A 120 1.12 8.91 -9.61
N GLY A 121 1.46 9.00 -8.33
CA GLY A 121 0.47 9.16 -7.29
C GLY A 121 0.96 9.95 -6.10
N TYR A 122 0.01 10.28 -5.26
CA TYR A 122 0.22 10.96 -4.00
C TYR A 122 -0.55 10.22 -2.90
N GLY A 123 0.15 9.90 -1.81
CA GLY A 123 -0.41 9.14 -0.70
C GLY A 123 -0.08 9.74 0.64
N TYR A 124 -0.93 9.46 1.61
CA TYR A 124 -0.72 9.68 3.02
C TYR A 124 -0.38 8.36 3.69
N TYR A 125 0.65 8.37 4.51
CA TYR A 125 1.21 7.20 5.18
C TYR A 125 1.16 7.40 6.69
N ASP A 126 0.72 6.38 7.41
CA ASP A 126 0.60 6.36 8.87
C ASP A 126 1.30 5.10 9.38
N ALA A 127 2.44 5.29 10.02
CA ALA A 127 3.28 4.23 10.57
C ALA A 127 3.14 4.18 12.10
N ASP A 128 2.52 3.13 12.60
CA ASP A 128 2.42 2.83 14.02
C ASP A 128 3.60 1.96 14.44
N VAL A 129 4.45 2.48 15.29
CA VAL A 129 5.64 1.78 15.82
C VAL A 129 5.46 1.53 17.31
N SER A 130 5.57 0.28 17.74
CA SER A 130 5.52 -0.11 19.15
C SER A 130 6.81 -0.83 19.54
N ASN A 131 7.56 -0.22 20.45
CA ASN A 131 8.80 -0.77 20.97
C ASN A 131 8.55 -1.35 22.36
N ARG A 132 8.94 -2.61 22.55
CA ARG A 132 8.93 -3.29 23.84
C ARG A 132 10.35 -3.71 24.20
N VAL A 133 10.86 -3.16 25.29
CA VAL A 133 12.17 -3.50 25.84
C VAL A 133 11.96 -4.29 27.11
N ASN A 134 12.59 -5.47 27.23
CA ASN A 134 12.59 -6.30 28.42
C ASN A 134 14.04 -6.42 28.91
N ILE A 135 14.32 -5.85 30.09
CA ILE A 135 15.62 -5.90 30.77
C ILE A 135 15.42 -6.56 32.12
N ASN A 136 15.96 -7.77 32.32
CA ASN A 136 15.90 -8.49 33.59
C ASN A 136 14.49 -8.59 34.21
N GLY A 137 13.44 -8.77 33.35
CA GLY A 137 12.05 -8.83 33.79
C GLY A 137 11.33 -7.49 33.89
N TYR A 138 12.02 -6.37 33.80
CA TYR A 138 11.39 -5.05 33.68
C TYR A 138 10.99 -4.78 32.24
N VAL A 139 9.69 -4.60 32.00
CA VAL A 139 9.14 -4.35 30.66
C VAL A 139 8.79 -2.87 30.51
N SER A 140 9.49 -2.20 29.60
CA SER A 140 9.14 -0.85 29.16
C SER A 140 8.49 -0.92 27.77
N ARG A 141 7.46 -0.12 27.55
CA ARG A 141 6.77 0.00 26.25
C ARG A 141 6.73 1.47 25.83
N LYS A 142 7.11 1.73 24.60
CA LYS A 142 7.01 3.06 23.99
C LYS A 142 6.37 2.92 22.62
N ASN A 143 5.29 3.65 22.41
CA ASN A 143 4.59 3.71 21.13
C ASN A 143 4.85 5.06 20.49
N PHE A 144 5.14 5.05 19.20
CA PHE A 144 5.19 6.25 18.37
C PHE A 144 4.27 6.04 17.18
N ASN A 145 3.69 7.13 16.74
CA ASN A 145 2.96 7.19 15.49
C ASN A 145 3.63 8.26 14.63
N GLU A 146 4.05 7.87 13.45
CA GLU A 146 4.66 8.76 12.48
C GLU A 146 3.77 8.83 11.25
N LYS A 147 3.54 10.04 10.78
CA LYS A 147 2.65 10.33 9.66
C LYS A 147 3.40 11.18 8.65
N GLY A 148 3.12 10.93 7.39
CA GLY A 148 3.72 11.71 6.33
C GLY A 148 3.01 11.52 5.01
N ASN A 149 3.41 12.35 4.07
CA ASN A 149 2.95 12.30 2.70
C ASN A 149 4.04 11.71 1.82
N GLY A 150 3.66 11.20 0.64
CA GLY A 150 4.63 10.68 -0.30
C GLY A 150 4.16 10.76 -1.74
N ILE A 151 5.13 10.96 -2.62
CA ILE A 151 4.94 10.84 -4.06
C ILE A 151 5.37 9.44 -4.47
N ARG A 152 4.51 8.74 -5.19
CA ARG A 152 4.76 7.39 -5.66
C ARG A 152 4.80 7.34 -7.19
N LEU A 153 5.82 6.65 -7.71
CA LEU A 153 6.00 6.39 -9.13
C LEU A 153 5.92 4.88 -9.34
N GLY A 154 5.27 4.44 -10.40
CA GLY A 154 5.09 3.03 -10.66
C GLY A 154 5.25 2.65 -12.12
N LEU A 155 5.69 1.42 -12.35
CA LEU A 155 5.71 0.75 -13.64
C LEU A 155 5.16 -0.66 -13.44
N GLY A 156 4.44 -1.17 -14.45
CA GLY A 156 3.87 -2.50 -14.34
C GLY A 156 3.23 -3.00 -15.63
N ALA A 157 2.50 -4.08 -15.46
CA ALA A 157 1.71 -4.67 -16.54
C ALA A 157 0.38 -5.17 -16.01
N GLN A 158 -0.61 -5.17 -16.87
CA GLN A 158 -1.92 -5.77 -16.64
C GLN A 158 -2.25 -6.72 -17.78
N VAL A 159 -2.81 -7.87 -17.42
CA VAL A 159 -3.35 -8.83 -18.39
C VAL A 159 -4.85 -8.85 -18.20
N ASN A 160 -5.59 -8.68 -19.29
CA ASN A 160 -7.05 -8.67 -19.32
C ASN A 160 -7.55 -9.96 -20.02
N PRO A 161 -7.65 -11.11 -19.30
CA PRO A 161 -8.09 -12.36 -19.89
C PRO A 161 -9.57 -12.32 -20.31
N LEU A 162 -10.34 -11.44 -19.69
CA LEU A 162 -11.75 -11.17 -19.98
C LEU A 162 -11.98 -9.65 -20.01
N PRO A 163 -12.98 -9.16 -20.75
CA PRO A 163 -13.25 -7.71 -20.84
C PRO A 163 -13.51 -7.05 -19.49
N SER A 164 -14.12 -7.78 -18.55
CA SER A 164 -14.46 -7.26 -17.21
C SER A 164 -13.42 -7.60 -16.13
N PHE A 165 -12.31 -8.28 -16.47
CA PHE A 165 -11.38 -8.80 -15.47
C PHE A 165 -9.93 -8.59 -15.88
N GLY A 166 -9.16 -7.96 -15.00
CA GLY A 166 -7.73 -7.74 -15.18
C GLY A 166 -6.92 -8.28 -14.00
N ILE A 167 -5.74 -8.79 -14.29
CA ILE A 167 -4.70 -9.15 -13.32
C ILE A 167 -3.56 -8.18 -13.52
N ARG A 168 -3.18 -7.45 -12.48
CA ARG A 168 -2.18 -6.39 -12.53
C ARG A 168 -0.98 -6.72 -11.65
N ALA A 169 0.22 -6.47 -12.16
CA ALA A 169 1.46 -6.46 -11.38
C ALA A 169 2.14 -5.10 -11.53
N MET A 170 2.54 -4.49 -10.42
CA MET A 170 3.19 -3.16 -10.41
C MET A 170 4.41 -3.18 -9.50
N PHE A 171 5.44 -2.48 -9.92
CA PHE A 171 6.52 -2.03 -9.05
C PHE A 171 6.32 -0.54 -8.79
N ARG A 172 6.38 -0.13 -7.52
CA ARG A 172 6.23 1.27 -7.12
C ARG A 172 7.39 1.73 -6.27
N TYR A 173 7.82 2.93 -6.50
CA TYR A 173 8.80 3.63 -5.69
C TYR A 173 8.16 4.87 -5.08
N THR A 174 8.22 4.99 -3.75
CA THR A 174 7.62 6.11 -3.02
C THR A 174 8.70 6.86 -2.26
N VAL A 175 8.73 8.17 -2.40
CA VAL A 175 9.52 9.09 -1.59
C VAL A 175 8.59 9.75 -0.60
N THR A 176 8.92 9.69 0.69
CA THR A 176 8.09 10.25 1.77
C THR A 176 8.77 11.41 2.48
N ASP A 177 7.97 12.24 3.11
CA ASP A 177 8.42 13.31 4.02
C ASP A 177 8.52 12.86 5.49
N MET A 178 8.35 11.54 5.76
CA MET A 178 8.53 10.98 7.10
C MET A 178 9.99 11.04 7.55
N ASP A 179 10.23 11.22 8.84
CA ASP A 179 11.59 11.30 9.39
C ASP A 179 12.29 9.94 9.39
N ALA A 180 11.60 8.87 9.80
CA ALA A 180 12.17 7.53 9.89
C ALA A 180 12.23 6.80 8.54
N VAL A 181 11.23 6.95 7.67
CA VAL A 181 11.14 6.24 6.39
C VAL A 181 11.31 7.23 5.24
N LYS A 182 12.47 7.20 4.57
CA LYS A 182 12.76 8.14 3.47
C LYS A 182 12.19 7.69 2.14
N ASN A 183 12.21 6.41 1.89
CA ASN A 183 11.63 5.84 0.67
C ASN A 183 11.15 4.40 0.89
N MET A 184 10.24 3.99 0.03
CA MET A 184 9.66 2.65 0.02
C MET A 184 9.67 2.08 -1.39
N LYS A 185 9.99 0.79 -1.52
CA LYS A 185 9.86 0.02 -2.75
C LYS A 185 8.74 -0.99 -2.55
N GLU A 186 7.80 -1.04 -3.45
CA GLU A 186 6.62 -1.89 -3.34
C GLU A 186 6.44 -2.72 -4.60
N VAL A 187 6.24 -4.01 -4.43
CA VAL A 187 5.76 -4.92 -5.48
C VAL A 187 4.32 -5.27 -5.16
N THR A 188 3.44 -5.00 -6.11
CA THR A 188 2.00 -5.23 -6.00
C THR A 188 1.56 -6.27 -7.00
N VAL A 189 0.71 -7.20 -6.56
CA VAL A 189 -0.07 -8.06 -7.45
C VAL A 189 -1.54 -7.93 -7.06
N GLY A 190 -2.41 -7.71 -8.03
CA GLY A 190 -3.82 -7.49 -7.75
C GLY A 190 -4.74 -7.84 -8.89
N ILE A 191 -6.01 -7.77 -8.59
CA ILE A 191 -7.10 -8.03 -9.53
C ILE A 191 -7.94 -6.76 -9.72
N ARG A 192 -8.52 -6.61 -10.90
CA ARG A 192 -9.41 -5.50 -11.28
C ARG A 192 -10.68 -6.06 -11.87
N TYR A 193 -11.81 -5.48 -11.49
CA TYR A 193 -13.11 -5.78 -12.06
C TYR A 193 -13.70 -4.50 -12.65
N TYR A 194 -13.95 -4.51 -13.95
CA TYR A 194 -14.52 -3.42 -14.74
C TYR A 194 -16.02 -3.62 -14.90
N PHE A 195 -16.78 -2.53 -14.73
CA PHE A 195 -18.25 -2.51 -14.86
C PHE A 195 -18.68 -2.14 -16.25
#